data_8bbd45a998c143261f61e192688f8d72
#
_entry.id   8bbd45a998c143261f61e192688f8d72
#
_cell.length_a   1.000
_cell.length_b   1.000
_cell.length_c   1.000
_cell.angle_alpha   90.00
_cell.angle_beta   90.00
_cell.angle_gamma   90.00
#
_symmetry.space_group_name_H-M   'P 1'
#
loop_
_entity.id
_entity.type
_entity.pdbx_description
1 polymer ?
#
loop_
_entity_poly.entity_id
_entity_poly.type
_entity_poly.pdbx_seq_one_letter_code
_entity_poly.pdbx_strand_id
1 'polypeptide(L)'
;MMDLGRGGGNNRQALGVGLSSPQTSDQAPNMAPQARAQKLENAARTIAESRPRHRSVLLVESDPDLQWSLARMLTVDGNRVVGTSSGEGALTVIEQWDADLALVASNLPGTSGIDVARQLREWNPDLLVILMDEGTPGPIAKERSSYVTAYLTKPFRFEALRALIESLQLTPAPAE
;
A
#
# COMPACT_ATOMS: atom_id res chain seq x y z
N MET A 1 -19.39 58.42 76.83
CA MET A 1 -20.72 58.40 77.50
C MET A 1 -21.50 57.32 76.82
N MET A 2 -21.65 56.19 77.49
CA MET A 2 -22.85 55.29 77.50
C MET A 2 -23.36 54.80 76.08
N ASP A 3 -23.79 53.64 75.86
CA ASP A 3 -24.04 52.43 76.68
C ASP A 3 -24.44 51.27 75.74
N LEU A 4 -24.00 50.14 76.08
CA LEU A 4 -24.62 48.81 76.05
C LEU A 4 -25.89 48.58 75.20
N GLY A 5 -25.91 47.46 74.49
CA GLY A 5 -27.09 46.77 73.98
C GLY A 5 -26.86 45.47 73.28
N ARG A 6 -26.75 44.39 74.05
CA ARG A 6 -26.88 42.99 73.88
C ARG A 6 -28.01 42.49 72.92
N GLY A 7 -27.78 41.40 72.31
CA GLY A 7 -28.76 40.37 71.93
C GLY A 7 -28.40 39.78 70.56
N GLY A 8 -27.86 38.67 70.37
CA GLY A 8 -28.35 37.32 70.75
C GLY A 8 -29.12 36.77 69.55
N GLY A 9 -28.53 35.83 68.85
CA GLY A 9 -29.29 35.10 67.85
C GLY A 9 -28.39 34.20 66.96
N ASN A 10 -28.07 33.06 67.49
CA ASN A 10 -27.46 31.93 66.82
C ASN A 10 -28.37 31.41 65.72
N ASN A 11 -27.96 31.37 64.48
CA ASN A 11 -28.52 30.41 63.56
C ASN A 11 -27.45 29.99 62.53
N ARG A 12 -26.77 28.90 62.88
CA ARG A 12 -25.90 28.18 61.96
C ARG A 12 -26.80 27.35 61.06
N GLN A 13 -27.03 27.76 59.86
CA GLN A 13 -27.43 26.86 58.80
C GLN A 13 -26.21 26.66 57.88
N ALA A 14 -25.56 25.54 58.09
CA ALA A 14 -24.53 25.01 57.23
C ALA A 14 -25.17 24.59 55.91
N LEU A 15 -25.00 25.39 54.87
CA LEU A 15 -25.23 24.93 53.52
C LEU A 15 -24.03 24.05 53.13
N GLY A 16 -24.25 22.74 53.22
CA GLY A 16 -23.36 21.76 52.68
C GLY A 16 -23.30 21.85 51.17
N VAL A 17 -22.27 22.53 50.66
CA VAL A 17 -21.94 22.48 49.27
C VAL A 17 -21.21 21.14 49.07
N GLY A 18 -21.98 20.15 48.63
CA GLY A 18 -21.43 18.86 48.17
C GLY A 18 -20.59 19.11 46.95
N LEU A 19 -19.27 19.16 47.14
CA LEU A 19 -18.31 18.99 46.05
C LEU A 19 -18.36 17.54 45.59
N SER A 20 -19.24 17.27 44.62
CA SER A 20 -19.21 16.05 43.85
C SER A 20 -17.96 16.09 42.99
N SER A 21 -16.93 15.40 43.39
CA SER A 21 -15.79 15.11 42.55
C SER A 21 -16.27 14.38 41.29
N PRO A 22 -15.86 14.78 40.09
CA PRO A 22 -16.11 13.97 38.90
C PRO A 22 -15.36 12.66 39.05
N GLN A 23 -16.10 11.58 39.26
CA GLN A 23 -15.56 10.25 39.10
C GLN A 23 -15.30 10.08 37.59
N THR A 24 -14.08 10.35 37.17
CA THR A 24 -13.54 9.84 35.91
C THR A 24 -13.49 8.33 36.01
N SER A 25 -14.58 7.70 35.59
CA SER A 25 -14.59 6.27 35.32
C SER A 25 -13.77 6.01 34.05
N ASP A 26 -12.45 6.06 34.19
CA ASP A 26 -11.51 5.56 33.22
C ASP A 26 -11.45 4.03 33.40
N GLN A 27 -12.61 3.39 33.19
CA GLN A 27 -12.69 1.97 33.05
C GLN A 27 -12.41 1.63 31.59
N ALA A 28 -11.13 1.55 31.25
CA ALA A 28 -10.74 0.74 30.11
C ALA A 28 -11.42 -0.64 30.25
N PRO A 29 -12.11 -1.14 29.22
CA PRO A 29 -12.84 -2.42 29.32
C PRO A 29 -11.87 -3.49 29.79
N ASN A 30 -12.19 -4.09 30.95
CA ASN A 30 -11.44 -5.20 31.53
C ASN A 30 -11.63 -6.43 30.64
N MET A 31 -10.92 -6.46 29.53
CA MET A 31 -10.90 -7.61 28.63
C MET A 31 -10.11 -8.72 29.30
N ALA A 32 -10.69 -9.94 29.34
CA ALA A 32 -10.00 -11.13 29.79
C ALA A 32 -8.61 -11.25 29.09
N PRO A 33 -7.56 -11.70 29.79
CA PRO A 33 -6.19 -11.78 29.24
C PRO A 33 -6.12 -12.49 27.88
N GLN A 34 -6.93 -13.51 27.67
CA GLN A 34 -7.04 -14.25 26.42
C GLN A 34 -7.61 -13.40 25.27
N ALA A 35 -8.66 -12.61 25.54
CA ALA A 35 -9.24 -11.70 24.54
C ALA A 35 -8.29 -10.57 24.16
N ARG A 36 -7.45 -10.12 25.12
CA ARG A 36 -6.40 -9.12 24.85
C ARG A 36 -5.27 -9.70 24.02
N ALA A 37 -4.84 -10.92 24.31
CA ALA A 37 -3.84 -11.63 23.53
C ALA A 37 -4.33 -11.84 22.09
N GLN A 38 -5.56 -12.33 21.91
CA GLN A 38 -6.17 -12.53 20.59
C GLN A 38 -6.27 -11.22 19.79
N LYS A 39 -6.65 -10.12 20.44
CA LYS A 39 -6.72 -8.80 19.80
C LYS A 39 -5.35 -8.32 19.36
N LEU A 40 -4.32 -8.53 20.18
CA LEU A 40 -2.94 -8.17 19.82
C LEU A 40 -2.41 -9.05 18.68
N GLU A 41 -2.71 -10.33 18.71
CA GLU A 41 -2.32 -11.27 17.66
C GLU A 41 -3.01 -10.95 16.32
N ASN A 42 -4.31 -10.65 16.37
CA ASN A 42 -5.05 -10.19 15.18
C ASN A 42 -4.53 -8.85 14.67
N ALA A 43 -4.22 -7.89 15.55
CA ALA A 43 -3.63 -6.61 15.17
C ALA A 43 -2.23 -6.79 14.58
N ALA A 44 -1.39 -7.64 15.16
CA ALA A 44 -0.07 -7.96 14.63
C ALA A 44 -0.16 -8.64 13.25
N ARG A 45 -1.12 -9.54 13.07
CA ARG A 45 -1.40 -10.19 11.79
C ARG A 45 -1.86 -9.17 10.74
N THR A 46 -2.80 -8.28 11.08
CA THR A 46 -3.25 -7.21 10.19
C THR A 46 -2.10 -6.27 9.81
N ILE A 47 -1.22 -5.93 10.75
CA ILE A 47 -0.02 -5.10 10.47
C ILE A 47 0.97 -5.86 9.58
N ALA A 48 1.16 -7.15 9.80
CA ALA A 48 2.03 -7.99 8.98
C ALA A 48 1.48 -8.17 7.54
N GLU A 49 0.16 -8.30 7.42
CA GLU A 49 -0.55 -8.39 6.13
C GLU A 49 -0.62 -7.02 5.43
N SER A 50 -0.57 -5.91 6.17
CA SER A 50 -0.55 -4.53 5.64
C SER A 50 0.85 -4.03 5.28
N ARG A 51 1.92 -4.78 5.61
CA ARG A 51 3.25 -4.41 5.12
C ARG A 51 3.26 -4.61 3.62
N PRO A 52 3.66 -3.59 2.85
CA PRO A 52 3.87 -3.77 1.42
C PRO A 52 4.85 -4.94 1.26
N ARG A 53 4.41 -6.01 0.59
CA ARG A 53 5.29 -7.13 0.28
C ARG A 53 6.36 -6.57 -0.63
N HIS A 54 7.60 -6.55 -0.16
CA HIS A 54 8.75 -6.19 -0.98
C HIS A 54 8.75 -7.11 -2.20
N ARG A 55 8.54 -6.53 -3.37
CA ARG A 55 8.52 -7.28 -4.62
C ARG A 55 9.85 -7.16 -5.34
N SER A 56 10.16 -8.18 -6.08
CA SER A 56 11.20 -8.15 -7.10
C SER A 56 10.58 -7.63 -8.39
N VAL A 57 10.95 -6.40 -8.79
CA VAL A 57 10.34 -5.68 -9.92
C VAL A 57 11.32 -5.57 -11.07
N LEU A 58 10.98 -6.16 -12.21
CA LEU A 58 11.68 -5.96 -13.48
C LEU A 58 11.08 -4.72 -14.17
N LEU A 59 11.91 -3.69 -14.38
CA LEU A 59 11.51 -2.47 -15.04
C LEU A 59 12.11 -2.39 -16.44
N VAL A 60 11.27 -2.41 -17.47
CA VAL A 60 11.66 -2.37 -18.89
C VAL A 60 11.18 -1.06 -19.48
N GLU A 61 12.08 -0.09 -19.57
CA GLU A 61 11.79 1.27 -20.04
C GLU A 61 13.00 1.83 -20.78
N SER A 62 12.80 2.31 -21.99
CA SER A 62 13.87 2.84 -22.83
C SER A 62 14.23 4.29 -22.56
N ASP A 63 13.32 5.07 -21.97
CA ASP A 63 13.61 6.43 -21.51
C ASP A 63 14.42 6.36 -20.20
N PRO A 64 15.69 6.83 -20.18
CA PRO A 64 16.56 6.70 -19.02
C PRO A 64 16.09 7.54 -17.83
N ASP A 65 15.47 8.69 -18.05
CA ASP A 65 15.00 9.57 -16.99
C ASP A 65 13.77 8.99 -16.30
N LEU A 66 12.84 8.46 -17.09
CA LEU A 66 11.67 7.76 -16.58
C LEU A 66 12.06 6.46 -15.86
N GLN A 67 12.95 5.67 -16.45
CA GLN A 67 13.46 4.45 -15.86
C GLN A 67 14.11 4.73 -14.49
N TRP A 68 15.00 5.72 -14.42
CA TRP A 68 15.67 6.10 -13.19
C TRP A 68 14.68 6.56 -12.11
N SER A 69 13.72 7.41 -12.50
CA SER A 69 12.71 7.94 -11.59
C SER A 69 11.83 6.84 -11.02
N LEU A 70 11.33 5.94 -11.87
CA LEU A 70 10.50 4.81 -11.44
C LEU A 70 11.29 3.83 -10.55
N ALA A 71 12.52 3.47 -10.95
CA ALA A 71 13.36 2.58 -10.16
C ALA A 71 13.62 3.15 -8.76
N ARG A 72 13.92 4.45 -8.68
CA ARG A 72 14.14 5.12 -7.40
C ARG A 72 12.89 5.10 -6.52
N MET A 73 11.72 5.46 -7.07
CA MET A 73 10.46 5.51 -6.33
C MET A 73 10.05 4.12 -5.83
N LEU A 74 10.13 3.12 -6.68
CA LEU A 74 9.83 1.73 -6.32
C LEU A 74 10.78 1.19 -5.23
N THR A 75 12.07 1.57 -5.30
CA THR A 75 13.05 1.20 -4.27
C THR A 75 12.76 1.89 -2.92
N VAL A 76 12.33 3.16 -2.93
CA VAL A 76 11.90 3.88 -1.72
C VAL A 76 10.68 3.19 -1.08
N ASP A 77 9.78 2.64 -1.89
CA ASP A 77 8.64 1.84 -1.42
C ASP A 77 9.06 0.43 -0.94
N GLY A 78 10.36 0.12 -0.94
CA GLY A 78 10.92 -1.11 -0.40
C GLY A 78 11.03 -2.25 -1.41
N ASN A 79 10.73 -2.04 -2.69
CA ASN A 79 10.88 -3.07 -3.70
C ASN A 79 12.35 -3.25 -4.12
N ARG A 80 12.68 -4.46 -4.55
CA ARG A 80 13.94 -4.73 -5.25
C ARG A 80 13.70 -4.49 -6.73
N VAL A 81 14.51 -3.64 -7.36
CA VAL A 81 14.27 -3.24 -8.77
C VAL A 81 15.49 -3.54 -9.61
N VAL A 82 15.28 -4.19 -10.75
CA VAL A 82 16.26 -4.32 -11.82
C VAL A 82 15.68 -3.65 -13.06
N GLY A 83 16.39 -2.65 -13.58
CA GLY A 83 16.01 -1.90 -14.76
C GLY A 83 16.77 -2.35 -16.00
N THR A 84 16.09 -2.37 -17.15
CA THR A 84 16.68 -2.56 -18.46
C THR A 84 16.00 -1.68 -19.50
N SER A 85 16.72 -1.29 -20.55
CA SER A 85 16.21 -0.40 -21.60
C SER A 85 15.66 -1.12 -22.84
N SER A 86 15.72 -2.45 -22.88
CA SER A 86 15.32 -3.25 -24.04
C SER A 86 14.62 -4.55 -23.67
N GLY A 87 13.85 -5.11 -24.61
CA GLY A 87 13.22 -6.41 -24.43
C GLY A 87 14.22 -7.54 -24.28
N GLU A 88 15.31 -7.54 -25.04
CA GLU A 88 16.38 -8.53 -24.94
C GLU A 88 17.03 -8.51 -23.55
N GLY A 89 17.32 -7.30 -23.03
CA GLY A 89 17.82 -7.17 -21.66
C GLY A 89 16.84 -7.71 -20.63
N ALA A 90 15.52 -7.53 -20.84
CA ALA A 90 14.50 -8.05 -19.94
C ALA A 90 14.52 -9.59 -19.89
N LEU A 91 14.67 -10.25 -21.04
CA LEU A 91 14.75 -11.71 -21.12
C LEU A 91 16.03 -12.24 -20.45
N THR A 92 17.15 -11.56 -20.64
CA THR A 92 18.40 -11.92 -19.95
C THR A 92 18.28 -11.80 -18.43
N VAL A 93 17.57 -10.76 -17.93
CA VAL A 93 17.36 -10.57 -16.49
C VAL A 93 16.46 -11.66 -15.92
N ILE A 94 15.33 -11.99 -16.56
CA ILE A 94 14.36 -12.94 -16.02
C ILE A 94 14.93 -14.37 -15.94
N GLU A 95 15.91 -14.72 -16.76
CA GLU A 95 16.62 -16.00 -16.71
C GLU A 95 17.46 -16.17 -15.43
N GLN A 96 17.89 -15.06 -14.83
CA GLN A 96 18.85 -15.06 -13.72
C GLN A 96 18.27 -14.50 -12.44
N TRP A 97 17.07 -13.93 -12.51
CA TRP A 97 16.48 -13.20 -11.39
C TRP A 97 14.96 -13.36 -11.35
N ASP A 98 14.48 -13.90 -10.23
CA ASP A 98 13.06 -14.11 -10.00
C ASP A 98 12.36 -12.76 -9.79
N ALA A 99 11.50 -12.39 -10.73
CA ALA A 99 10.65 -11.22 -10.63
C ALA A 99 9.21 -11.62 -10.26
N ASP A 100 8.61 -10.85 -9.36
CA ASP A 100 7.18 -10.96 -9.00
C ASP A 100 6.31 -10.09 -9.91
N LEU A 101 6.91 -9.01 -10.42
CA LEU A 101 6.23 -7.98 -11.22
C LEU A 101 7.15 -7.48 -12.32
N ALA A 102 6.64 -7.33 -13.53
CA ALA A 102 7.29 -6.61 -14.61
C ALA A 102 6.49 -5.34 -14.97
N LEU A 103 7.18 -4.21 -15.02
CA LEU A 103 6.68 -2.97 -15.61
C LEU A 103 7.32 -2.84 -17.00
N VAL A 104 6.53 -2.89 -18.05
CA VAL A 104 7.03 -2.95 -19.43
C VAL A 104 6.45 -1.79 -20.24
N ALA A 105 7.31 -0.96 -20.83
CA ALA A 105 6.88 0.06 -21.76
C ALA A 105 6.32 -0.58 -23.04
N SER A 106 5.23 -0.04 -23.59
CA SER A 106 4.62 -0.55 -24.83
C SER A 106 5.54 -0.41 -26.05
N ASN A 107 6.31 0.69 -26.09
CA ASN A 107 7.27 1.00 -27.15
C ASN A 107 8.69 0.79 -26.66
N LEU A 108 9.34 -0.25 -27.16
CA LEU A 108 10.74 -0.55 -26.88
C LEU A 108 11.55 -0.61 -28.18
N PRO A 109 12.83 -0.28 -28.15
CA PRO A 109 13.69 -0.40 -29.34
C PRO A 109 13.69 -1.83 -29.88
N GLY A 110 13.31 -1.97 -31.15
CA GLY A 110 13.38 -3.26 -31.87
C GLY A 110 12.27 -4.26 -31.56
N THR A 111 11.42 -4.01 -30.57
CA THR A 111 10.32 -4.95 -30.20
C THR A 111 9.15 -4.22 -29.56
N SER A 112 7.97 -4.84 -29.56
CA SER A 112 6.82 -4.30 -28.82
C SER A 112 6.84 -4.79 -27.35
N GLY A 113 6.39 -3.93 -26.43
CA GLY A 113 6.27 -4.32 -25.02
C GLY A 113 5.33 -5.52 -24.79
N ILE A 114 4.33 -5.70 -25.69
CA ILE A 114 3.43 -6.86 -25.63
C ILE A 114 4.15 -8.14 -25.97
N ASP A 115 5.04 -8.13 -26.98
CA ASP A 115 5.84 -9.31 -27.33
C ASP A 115 6.84 -9.67 -26.22
N VAL A 116 7.40 -8.65 -25.55
CA VAL A 116 8.22 -8.86 -24.35
C VAL A 116 7.37 -9.44 -23.21
N ALA A 117 6.20 -8.90 -22.94
CA ALA A 117 5.26 -9.42 -21.93
C ALA A 117 4.91 -10.91 -22.18
N ARG A 118 4.65 -11.27 -23.45
CA ARG A 118 4.40 -12.66 -23.84
C ARG A 118 5.58 -13.57 -23.48
N GLN A 119 6.78 -13.20 -23.89
CA GLN A 119 7.99 -14.01 -23.65
C GLN A 119 8.31 -14.13 -22.14
N LEU A 120 8.15 -13.04 -21.38
CA LEU A 120 8.30 -13.06 -19.92
C LEU A 120 7.30 -14.00 -19.24
N ARG A 121 6.05 -14.03 -19.71
CA ARG A 121 5.00 -14.92 -19.20
C ARG A 121 5.16 -16.37 -19.65
N GLU A 122 5.75 -16.63 -20.80
CA GLU A 122 6.16 -17.97 -21.24
C GLU A 122 7.26 -18.53 -20.32
N TRP A 123 8.15 -17.67 -19.83
CA TRP A 123 9.19 -18.04 -18.87
C TRP A 123 8.65 -18.23 -17.45
N ASN A 124 7.88 -17.27 -16.96
CA ASN A 124 7.24 -17.31 -15.65
C ASN A 124 5.74 -17.02 -15.78
N PRO A 125 4.88 -18.06 -15.78
CA PRO A 125 3.42 -17.91 -15.89
C PRO A 125 2.78 -17.12 -14.76
N ASP A 126 3.38 -17.05 -13.58
CA ASP A 126 2.87 -16.34 -12.40
C ASP A 126 3.30 -14.87 -12.35
N LEU A 127 4.20 -14.45 -13.24
CA LEU A 127 4.68 -13.07 -13.32
C LEU A 127 3.53 -12.10 -13.57
N LEU A 128 3.37 -11.12 -12.71
CA LEU A 128 2.44 -10.02 -12.95
C LEU A 128 3.08 -9.05 -13.94
N VAL A 129 2.35 -8.67 -14.99
CA VAL A 129 2.86 -7.74 -16.00
C VAL A 129 1.94 -6.51 -16.09
N ILE A 130 2.52 -5.33 -15.84
CA ILE A 130 1.88 -4.04 -16.11
C ILE A 130 2.49 -3.46 -17.38
N LEU A 131 1.66 -3.25 -18.40
CA LEU A 131 2.08 -2.57 -19.61
C LEU A 131 1.88 -1.06 -19.48
N MET A 132 2.95 -0.29 -19.64
CA MET A 132 2.92 1.18 -19.63
C MET A 132 2.76 1.67 -21.07
N ASP A 133 1.59 2.23 -21.42
CA ASP A 133 1.25 2.62 -22.79
C ASP A 133 0.97 4.11 -22.91
N GLU A 134 1.26 4.70 -24.08
CA GLU A 134 1.04 6.11 -24.38
C GLU A 134 -0.38 6.43 -24.89
N GLY A 135 -1.21 5.41 -25.03
CA GLY A 135 -2.57 5.56 -25.55
C GLY A 135 -3.62 4.73 -24.82
N THR A 136 -4.89 5.02 -25.11
CA THR A 136 -5.98 4.18 -24.63
C THR A 136 -5.86 2.81 -25.30
N PRO A 137 -5.87 1.70 -24.55
CA PRO A 137 -5.83 0.37 -25.13
C PRO A 137 -6.94 0.19 -26.16
N GLY A 138 -6.57 0.08 -27.44
CA GLY A 138 -7.54 -0.13 -28.50
C GLY A 138 -8.20 -1.52 -28.43
N PRO A 139 -9.20 -1.80 -29.30
CA PRO A 139 -9.92 -3.09 -29.31
C PRO A 139 -8.99 -4.31 -29.48
N ILE A 140 -7.83 -4.12 -30.12
CA ILE A 140 -6.81 -5.15 -30.34
C ILE A 140 -6.13 -5.57 -29.01
N ALA A 141 -6.18 -4.74 -27.97
CA ALA A 141 -5.59 -5.05 -26.66
C ALA A 141 -6.30 -6.20 -25.94
N LYS A 142 -7.59 -6.47 -26.23
CA LYS A 142 -8.33 -7.55 -25.56
C LYS A 142 -7.87 -8.96 -25.93
N GLU A 143 -7.45 -9.18 -27.17
CA GLU A 143 -6.93 -10.49 -27.61
C GLU A 143 -5.48 -10.73 -27.13
N ARG A 144 -4.74 -9.66 -26.87
CA ARG A 144 -3.36 -9.71 -26.34
C ARG A 144 -3.29 -9.66 -24.82
N SER A 145 -4.44 -9.57 -24.14
CA SER A 145 -4.53 -9.36 -22.69
C SER A 145 -4.11 -10.56 -21.84
N SER A 146 -3.98 -11.76 -22.41
CA SER A 146 -3.57 -12.97 -21.67
C SER A 146 -2.16 -12.87 -21.06
N TYR A 147 -1.31 -12.03 -21.64
CA TYR A 147 0.06 -11.82 -21.15
C TYR A 147 0.24 -10.57 -20.29
N VAL A 148 -0.77 -9.71 -20.23
CA VAL A 148 -0.75 -8.45 -19.49
C VAL A 148 -1.78 -8.49 -18.37
N THR A 149 -1.31 -8.30 -17.14
CA THR A 149 -2.19 -8.30 -15.96
C THR A 149 -2.94 -6.99 -15.83
N ALA A 150 -2.29 -5.86 -16.13
CA ALA A 150 -2.88 -4.53 -16.07
C ALA A 150 -2.20 -3.56 -17.05
N TYR A 151 -2.91 -2.46 -17.33
CA TYR A 151 -2.42 -1.37 -18.18
C TYR A 151 -2.30 -0.10 -17.39
N LEU A 152 -1.25 0.68 -17.65
CA LEU A 152 -1.02 2.00 -17.08
C LEU A 152 -0.75 3.00 -18.20
N THR A 153 -1.63 3.97 -18.39
CA THR A 153 -1.51 4.95 -19.47
C THR A 153 -0.57 6.08 -19.08
N LYS A 154 0.43 6.36 -19.91
CA LYS A 154 1.33 7.50 -19.79
C LYS A 154 0.63 8.79 -20.34
N PRO A 155 0.83 9.97 -19.72
CA PRO A 155 1.58 10.17 -18.49
C PRO A 155 0.77 9.78 -17.23
N PHE A 156 1.41 9.21 -16.26
CA PHE A 156 0.80 8.80 -14.99
C PHE A 156 1.52 9.41 -13.78
N ARG A 157 0.82 9.49 -12.67
CA ARG A 157 1.41 9.81 -11.38
C ARG A 157 1.89 8.54 -10.70
N PHE A 158 2.96 8.64 -9.92
CA PHE A 158 3.48 7.47 -9.21
C PHE A 158 2.48 6.86 -8.24
N GLU A 159 1.60 7.68 -7.64
CA GLU A 159 0.51 7.20 -6.77
C GLU A 159 -0.46 6.27 -7.52
N ALA A 160 -0.70 6.51 -8.81
CA ALA A 160 -1.55 5.64 -9.62
C ALA A 160 -0.87 4.28 -9.87
N LEU A 161 0.44 4.27 -10.13
CA LEU A 161 1.21 3.03 -10.24
C LEU A 161 1.22 2.27 -8.91
N ARG A 162 1.44 2.95 -7.79
CA ARG A 162 1.41 2.35 -6.45
C ARG A 162 0.06 1.71 -6.16
N ALA A 163 -1.04 2.44 -6.35
CA ALA A 163 -2.39 1.94 -6.14
C ALA A 163 -2.70 0.73 -7.03
N LEU A 164 -2.22 0.74 -8.29
CA LEU A 164 -2.36 -0.39 -9.19
C LEU A 164 -1.60 -1.61 -8.68
N ILE A 165 -0.34 -1.46 -8.28
CA ILE A 165 0.47 -2.55 -7.71
C ILE A 165 -0.20 -3.12 -6.44
N GLU A 166 -0.73 -2.27 -5.56
CA GLU A 166 -1.45 -2.68 -4.36
C GLU A 166 -2.72 -3.46 -4.70
N SER A 167 -3.48 -3.04 -5.71
CA SER A 167 -4.69 -3.73 -6.14
C SER A 167 -4.43 -5.15 -6.65
N LEU A 168 -3.29 -5.35 -7.32
CA LEU A 168 -2.87 -6.68 -7.82
C LEU A 168 -2.44 -7.63 -6.68
N GLN A 169 -2.20 -7.12 -5.48
CA GLN A 169 -1.89 -7.94 -4.31
C GLN A 169 -3.14 -8.54 -3.65
N LEU A 170 -4.28 -7.92 -3.87
CA LEU A 170 -5.56 -8.32 -3.28
C LEU A 170 -6.30 -9.37 -4.12
N THR A 171 -5.84 -9.62 -5.34
CA THR A 171 -6.44 -10.65 -6.20
C THR A 171 -5.82 -12.00 -5.80
N PRO A 172 -6.58 -12.95 -5.21
CA PRO A 172 -6.10 -14.29 -5.00
C PRO A 172 -5.77 -14.90 -6.37
N ALA A 173 -4.70 -15.69 -6.43
CA ALA A 173 -4.41 -16.49 -7.62
C ALA A 173 -5.67 -17.29 -8.00
N PRO A 174 -6.02 -17.40 -9.29
CA PRO A 174 -7.15 -18.21 -9.69
C PRO A 174 -6.92 -19.62 -9.13
N ALA A 175 -7.90 -20.12 -8.38
CA ALA A 175 -7.90 -21.50 -7.91
C ALA A 175 -7.93 -22.40 -9.17
N GLU A 176 -6.95 -23.28 -9.30
CA GLU A 176 -6.97 -24.37 -10.29
C GLU A 176 -8.16 -25.31 -10.06
#